data_1a3fdb47075bfb02c9da5c2ea4973e05
#
_entry.id   1a3fdb47075bfb02c9da5c2ea4973e05
#
_cell.length_a   1.000
_cell.length_b   1.000
_cell.length_c   1.000
_cell.angle_alpha   90.00
_cell.angle_beta   90.00
_cell.angle_gamma   90.00
#
_symmetry.space_group_name_H-M   'P 1'
#
loop_
_entity.id
_entity.type
_entity.pdbx_description
1 polymer ?
#
loop_
_entity_poly.entity_id
_entity_poly.type
_entity_poly.pdbx_seq_one_letter_code
_entity_poly.pdbx_strand_id
1 'polypeptide(L)'
;MAQITMYTDGSALGNPGPGGYGVVLMSGPHRKEISAGYRLTTNNRMELLAVIVGLEALKADGNDVTIYSDSKYVVDSVSKGWLFDWERKNFKDRKNDDLWRRFLAIYRRHRVRFIWIKGHAENPENELCDRMANGCAHGANLMEDIGYRP
;
A
#
# COMPACT_ATOMS: atom_id res chain seq x y z
N MET A 1 -2.01 -12.13 19.81
CA MET A 1 -2.43 -11.86 18.43
C MET A 1 -3.36 -10.67 18.41
N ALA A 2 -2.95 -9.57 17.82
CA ALA A 2 -3.77 -8.36 17.77
C ALA A 2 -4.62 -8.32 16.49
N GLN A 3 -5.77 -7.67 16.60
CA GLN A 3 -6.64 -7.36 15.46
C GLN A 3 -6.30 -5.97 14.97
N ILE A 4 -5.81 -5.88 13.74
CA ILE A 4 -5.38 -4.63 13.13
C ILE A 4 -6.31 -4.32 11.96
N THR A 5 -6.79 -3.08 11.91
CA THR A 5 -7.52 -2.56 10.76
C THR A 5 -6.64 -1.54 10.07
N MET A 6 -6.47 -1.67 8.76
CA MET A 6 -5.62 -0.79 7.98
C MET A 6 -6.39 -0.23 6.79
N TYR A 7 -6.29 1.07 6.58
CA TYR A 7 -6.77 1.75 5.37
C TYR A 7 -5.56 2.30 4.63
N THR A 8 -5.55 2.17 3.32
CA THR A 8 -4.43 2.61 2.49
C THR A 8 -4.93 3.31 1.24
N ASP A 9 -4.13 4.24 0.74
CA ASP A 9 -4.34 4.84 -0.57
C ASP A 9 -3.01 5.33 -1.13
N GLY A 10 -2.94 5.42 -2.45
CA GLY A 10 -1.77 5.93 -3.14
C GLY A 10 -2.16 6.57 -4.45
N SER A 11 -1.39 7.55 -4.89
CA SER A 11 -1.65 8.23 -6.15
C SER A 11 -0.38 8.83 -6.73
N ALA A 12 -0.39 9.07 -8.03
CA ALA A 12 0.67 9.82 -8.69
C ALA A 12 0.05 10.85 -9.65
N LEU A 13 0.60 12.05 -9.61
CA LEU A 13 0.17 13.14 -10.48
C LEU A 13 0.79 12.90 -11.85
N GLY A 14 -0.05 12.74 -12.89
CA GLY A 14 0.42 12.51 -14.24
C GLY A 14 0.93 11.10 -14.54
N ASN A 15 0.92 10.20 -13.64
CA ASN A 15 1.17 8.75 -13.71
C ASN A 15 2.01 8.25 -14.91
N PRO A 16 3.36 8.40 -14.96
CA PRO A 16 4.22 8.70 -13.82
C PRO A 16 4.32 10.19 -13.50
N GLY A 17 4.72 10.46 -12.29
CA GLY A 17 4.89 11.82 -11.79
C GLY A 17 5.12 11.81 -10.29
N PRO A 18 5.07 12.99 -9.65
CA PRO A 18 5.11 13.04 -8.20
C PRO A 18 3.96 12.25 -7.61
N GLY A 19 4.23 11.46 -6.58
CA GLY A 19 3.22 10.64 -5.96
C GLY A 19 3.33 10.62 -4.46
N GLY A 20 2.36 9.98 -3.82
CA GLY A 20 2.34 9.83 -2.38
C GLY A 20 1.42 8.71 -1.95
N TYR A 21 1.54 8.35 -0.68
CA TYR A 21 0.64 7.37 -0.07
C TYR A 21 0.16 7.85 1.30
N GLY A 22 -0.95 7.27 1.73
CA GLY A 22 -1.49 7.47 3.07
C GLY A 22 -1.93 6.15 3.66
N VAL A 23 -1.67 5.98 4.95
CA VAL A 23 -2.02 4.78 5.71
C VAL A 23 -2.63 5.19 7.03
N VAL A 24 -3.72 4.51 7.42
CA VAL A 24 -4.29 4.61 8.76
C VAL A 24 -4.29 3.22 9.36
N LEU A 25 -3.63 3.08 10.50
CA LEU A 25 -3.58 1.84 11.28
C LEU A 25 -4.40 2.01 12.55
N MET A 26 -5.26 1.03 12.84
CA MET A 26 -6.07 1.05 14.06
C MET A 26 -5.99 -0.29 14.76
N SER A 27 -5.78 -0.26 16.08
CA SER A 27 -5.78 -1.44 16.92
C SER A 27 -6.36 -1.06 18.30
N GLY A 28 -7.62 -1.46 18.55
CA GLY A 28 -8.33 -1.02 19.75
C GLY A 28 -8.39 0.49 19.82
N PRO A 29 -7.93 1.12 20.93
CA PRO A 29 -7.92 2.58 21.05
C PRO A 29 -6.73 3.24 20.34
N HIS A 30 -5.79 2.47 19.82
CA HIS A 30 -4.58 2.99 19.19
C HIS A 30 -4.83 3.31 17.72
N ARG A 31 -4.25 4.44 17.27
CA ARG A 31 -4.37 4.91 15.90
C ARG A 31 -3.04 5.49 15.46
N LYS A 32 -2.62 5.16 14.24
CA LYS A 32 -1.40 5.71 13.65
C LYS A 32 -1.66 6.09 12.20
N GLU A 33 -1.17 7.26 11.81
CA GLU A 33 -1.24 7.73 10.42
C GLU A 33 0.17 7.80 9.86
N ILE A 34 0.36 7.30 8.64
CA ILE A 34 1.67 7.32 7.97
C ILE A 34 1.46 7.84 6.55
N SER A 35 2.32 8.74 6.12
CA SER A 35 2.27 9.25 4.75
C SER A 35 3.67 9.65 4.28
N ALA A 36 3.87 9.62 2.96
CA ALA A 36 5.11 10.07 2.35
C ALA A 36 4.88 10.42 0.89
N GLY A 37 5.78 11.21 0.31
CA GLY A 37 5.73 11.61 -1.09
C GLY A 37 7.02 11.28 -1.82
N TYR A 38 6.92 11.06 -3.13
CA TYR A 38 8.01 10.65 -4.01
C TYR A 38 8.03 11.52 -5.26
N ARG A 39 9.23 11.77 -5.81
CA ARG A 39 9.40 12.70 -6.94
C ARG A 39 8.87 12.15 -8.25
N LEU A 40 9.13 10.86 -8.50
CA LEU A 40 8.71 10.19 -9.73
C LEU A 40 8.32 8.76 -9.42
N THR A 41 7.05 8.45 -9.62
CA THR A 41 6.51 7.13 -9.31
C THR A 41 5.21 6.92 -10.08
N THR A 42 4.49 5.85 -9.78
CA THR A 42 3.20 5.53 -10.42
C THR A 42 2.11 5.29 -9.37
N ASN A 43 0.86 5.35 -9.80
CA ASN A 43 -0.27 5.01 -8.94
C ASN A 43 -0.12 3.63 -8.32
N ASN A 44 0.19 2.63 -9.14
CA ASN A 44 0.29 1.24 -8.66
C ASN A 44 1.40 1.08 -7.63
N ARG A 45 2.55 1.74 -7.83
CA ARG A 45 3.63 1.67 -6.86
C ARG A 45 3.23 2.30 -5.53
N MET A 46 2.55 3.45 -5.57
CA MET A 46 2.12 4.12 -4.33
C MET A 46 1.04 3.33 -3.59
N GLU A 47 0.10 2.74 -4.31
CA GLU A 47 -0.91 1.87 -3.72
C GLU A 47 -0.29 0.66 -3.02
N LEU A 48 0.67 0.02 -3.67
CA LEU A 48 1.35 -1.14 -3.11
C LEU A 48 2.26 -0.75 -1.95
N LEU A 49 3.00 0.34 -2.10
CA LEU A 49 3.92 0.81 -1.05
C LEU A 49 3.16 1.20 0.23
N ALA A 50 1.97 1.77 0.09
CA ALA A 50 1.12 2.08 1.26
C ALA A 50 0.86 0.83 2.10
N VAL A 51 0.50 -0.27 1.45
CA VAL A 51 0.24 -1.54 2.14
C VAL A 51 1.52 -2.06 2.81
N ILE A 52 2.63 -2.03 2.09
CA ILE A 52 3.93 -2.51 2.59
C ILE A 52 4.34 -1.74 3.85
N VAL A 53 4.32 -0.42 3.77
CA VAL A 53 4.75 0.44 4.89
C VAL A 53 3.83 0.26 6.10
N GLY A 54 2.53 0.12 5.86
CA GLY A 54 1.58 -0.14 6.94
C GLY A 54 1.87 -1.45 7.66
N LEU A 55 2.12 -2.52 6.91
CA LEU A 55 2.47 -3.82 7.50
C LEU A 55 3.82 -3.77 8.22
N GLU A 56 4.80 -3.10 7.63
CA GLU A 56 6.14 -2.97 8.24
C GLU A 56 6.13 -2.14 9.52
N ALA A 57 5.12 -1.31 9.72
CA ALA A 57 4.99 -0.51 10.94
C ALA A 57 4.51 -1.32 12.14
N LEU A 58 4.04 -2.55 11.93
CA LEU A 58 3.58 -3.42 13.01
C LEU A 58 4.78 -4.00 13.75
N LYS A 59 4.77 -3.87 15.09
CA LYS A 59 5.94 -4.22 15.90
C LYS A 59 6.09 -5.71 16.15
N ALA A 60 4.99 -6.44 16.22
CA ALA A 60 5.00 -7.87 16.49
C ALA A 60 4.52 -8.65 15.27
N ASP A 61 4.95 -9.89 15.15
CA ASP A 61 4.46 -10.80 14.11
C ASP A 61 3.16 -11.46 14.52
N GLY A 62 2.48 -12.09 13.57
CA GLY A 62 1.31 -12.92 13.86
C GLY A 62 0.02 -12.14 14.11
N ASN A 63 -0.04 -10.89 13.66
CA ASN A 63 -1.28 -10.10 13.78
C ASN A 63 -2.31 -10.52 12.74
N ASP A 64 -3.59 -10.40 13.09
CA ASP A 64 -4.69 -10.49 12.12
C ASP A 64 -4.92 -9.10 11.55
N VAL A 65 -4.63 -8.91 10.27
CA VAL A 65 -4.70 -7.60 9.62
C VAL A 65 -5.76 -7.62 8.53
N THR A 66 -6.72 -6.72 8.63
CA THR A 66 -7.71 -6.47 7.59
C THR A 66 -7.36 -5.17 6.91
N ILE A 67 -7.09 -5.22 5.60
CA ILE A 67 -6.67 -4.07 4.81
C ILE A 67 -7.79 -3.67 3.87
N TYR A 68 -8.24 -2.43 4.00
CA TYR A 68 -9.22 -1.81 3.11
C TYR A 68 -8.47 -0.99 2.06
N SER A 69 -8.67 -1.31 0.80
CA SER A 69 -8.00 -0.64 -0.33
C SER A 69 -8.97 -0.49 -1.49
N ASP A 70 -8.87 0.62 -2.21
CA ASP A 70 -9.62 0.84 -3.44
C ASP A 70 -8.83 0.43 -4.69
N SER A 71 -7.60 -0.07 -4.50
CA SER A 71 -6.75 -0.52 -5.60
C SER A 71 -7.06 -1.95 -6.00
N LYS A 72 -7.72 -2.14 -7.13
CA LYS A 72 -7.92 -3.48 -7.66
C LYS A 72 -6.60 -4.16 -8.03
N TYR A 73 -5.61 -3.38 -8.46
CA TYR A 73 -4.29 -3.91 -8.76
C TYR A 73 -3.71 -4.65 -7.56
N VAL A 74 -3.72 -4.04 -6.39
CA VAL A 74 -3.18 -4.65 -5.17
C VAL A 74 -4.08 -5.78 -4.68
N VAL A 75 -5.37 -5.50 -4.52
CA VAL A 75 -6.32 -6.46 -3.94
C VAL A 75 -6.41 -7.72 -4.80
N ASP A 76 -6.59 -7.58 -6.09
CA ASP A 76 -6.76 -8.73 -6.98
C ASP A 76 -5.49 -9.53 -7.14
N SER A 77 -4.32 -8.87 -7.19
CA SER A 77 -3.04 -9.57 -7.30
C SER A 77 -2.85 -10.57 -6.16
N VAL A 78 -3.30 -10.22 -4.96
CA VAL A 78 -3.19 -11.10 -3.80
C VAL A 78 -4.39 -12.05 -3.71
N SER A 79 -5.60 -11.51 -3.75
CA SER A 79 -6.83 -12.28 -3.51
C SER A 79 -7.13 -13.31 -4.59
N LYS A 80 -6.76 -13.01 -5.83
CA LYS A 80 -6.91 -13.94 -6.95
C LYS A 80 -5.71 -14.86 -7.15
N GLY A 81 -4.67 -14.69 -6.33
CA GLY A 81 -3.51 -15.56 -6.35
C GLY A 81 -2.50 -15.27 -7.45
N TRP A 82 -2.68 -14.21 -8.23
CA TRP A 82 -1.76 -13.88 -9.34
C TRP A 82 -0.34 -13.65 -8.86
N LEU A 83 -0.19 -13.00 -7.71
CA LEU A 83 1.11 -12.72 -7.11
C LEU A 83 1.93 -14.00 -6.89
N PHE A 84 1.28 -15.07 -6.46
CA PHE A 84 1.97 -16.32 -6.16
C PHE A 84 2.40 -17.05 -7.44
N ASP A 85 1.67 -16.87 -8.54
CA ASP A 85 2.09 -17.34 -9.84
C ASP A 85 3.31 -16.56 -10.35
N TRP A 86 3.32 -15.24 -10.16
CA TRP A 86 4.46 -14.41 -10.52
C TRP A 86 5.70 -14.81 -9.72
N GLU A 87 5.52 -15.07 -8.44
CA GLU A 87 6.62 -15.50 -7.58
C GLU A 87 7.23 -16.82 -8.07
N ARG A 88 6.40 -17.80 -8.43
CA ARG A 88 6.87 -19.08 -8.95
C ARG A 88 7.70 -18.91 -10.22
N LYS A 89 7.42 -17.88 -11.02
CA LYS A 89 8.13 -17.55 -12.25
C LYS A 89 9.24 -16.54 -12.02
N ASN A 90 9.61 -16.31 -10.76
CA ASN A 90 10.64 -15.35 -10.34
C ASN A 90 10.38 -13.94 -10.90
N PHE A 91 9.09 -13.54 -10.99
CA PHE A 91 8.65 -12.24 -11.46
C PHE A 91 9.11 -11.90 -12.87
N LYS A 92 9.31 -12.90 -13.70
CA LYS A 92 9.71 -12.69 -15.10
C LYS A 92 8.71 -11.79 -15.81
N ASP A 93 9.22 -10.73 -16.45
CA ASP A 93 8.42 -9.76 -17.23
C ASP A 93 7.34 -9.05 -16.41
N ARG A 94 7.54 -8.92 -15.09
CA ARG A 94 6.60 -8.22 -14.20
C ARG A 94 7.18 -6.91 -13.71
N LYS A 95 6.36 -5.86 -13.78
CA LYS A 95 6.69 -4.56 -13.21
C LYS A 95 6.53 -4.61 -11.70
N ASN A 96 7.25 -3.74 -11.02
CA ASN A 96 7.12 -3.55 -9.57
C ASN A 96 7.55 -4.77 -8.76
N ASP A 97 8.40 -5.62 -9.32
CA ASP A 97 8.85 -6.83 -8.65
C ASP A 97 9.61 -6.51 -7.35
N ASP A 98 10.34 -5.39 -7.30
CA ASP A 98 11.01 -4.94 -6.10
C ASP A 98 10.02 -4.76 -4.93
N LEU A 99 8.89 -4.11 -5.19
CA LEU A 99 7.87 -3.89 -4.18
C LEU A 99 7.11 -5.18 -3.85
N TRP A 100 6.81 -6.00 -4.85
CA TRP A 100 6.12 -7.26 -4.59
C TRP A 100 6.96 -8.24 -3.76
N ARG A 101 8.27 -8.26 -3.97
CA ARG A 101 9.18 -9.08 -3.15
C ARG A 101 9.21 -8.58 -1.71
N ARG A 102 9.27 -7.27 -1.52
CA ARG A 102 9.20 -6.64 -0.20
C ARG A 102 7.86 -6.91 0.47
N PHE A 103 6.76 -6.83 -0.29
CA PHE A 103 5.43 -7.16 0.19
C PHE A 103 5.36 -8.59 0.72
N LEU A 104 5.84 -9.57 -0.05
CA LEU A 104 5.79 -10.97 0.35
C LEU A 104 6.56 -11.23 1.64
N ALA A 105 7.70 -10.57 1.82
CA ALA A 105 8.49 -10.73 3.03
C ALA A 105 7.72 -10.34 4.29
N ILE A 106 6.96 -9.22 4.23
CA ILE A 106 6.18 -8.77 5.39
C ILE A 106 4.80 -9.44 5.46
N TYR A 107 4.21 -9.76 4.32
CA TYR A 107 2.91 -10.40 4.24
C TYR A 107 2.90 -11.75 4.98
N ARG A 108 3.97 -12.53 4.82
CA ARG A 108 4.08 -13.87 5.41
C ARG A 108 4.28 -13.87 6.92
N ARG A 109 4.50 -12.70 7.52
CA ARG A 109 4.67 -12.55 8.97
C ARG A 109 3.35 -12.33 9.70
N HIS A 110 2.26 -12.15 8.96
CA HIS A 110 0.93 -11.86 9.52
C HIS A 110 -0.15 -12.66 8.81
N ARG A 111 -1.36 -12.63 9.37
CA ARG A 111 -2.57 -13.13 8.69
C ARG A 111 -3.26 -11.94 8.07
N VAL A 112 -3.12 -11.78 6.77
CA VAL A 112 -3.57 -10.60 6.05
C VAL A 112 -4.78 -10.96 5.19
N ARG A 113 -5.79 -10.11 5.25
CA ARG A 113 -6.97 -10.21 4.42
C ARG A 113 -7.27 -8.84 3.82
N PHE A 114 -7.59 -8.83 2.53
CA PHE A 114 -7.94 -7.60 1.81
C PHE A 114 -9.44 -7.50 1.62
N ILE A 115 -9.97 -6.29 1.80
CA ILE A 115 -11.33 -5.94 1.44
C ILE A 115 -11.24 -4.79 0.45
N TRP A 116 -11.73 -5.02 -0.78
CA TRP A 116 -11.80 -3.96 -1.76
C TRP A 116 -12.94 -3.03 -1.41
N ILE A 117 -12.69 -1.73 -1.44
CA ILE A 117 -13.70 -0.70 -1.26
C ILE A 117 -13.72 0.18 -2.49
N LYS A 118 -14.91 0.64 -2.87
CA LYS A 118 -15.03 1.59 -3.97
C LYS A 118 -14.48 2.93 -3.52
N GLY A 119 -13.58 3.53 -4.31
CA GLY A 119 -12.98 4.79 -3.97
C GLY A 119 -14.01 5.89 -3.77
N HIS A 120 -13.76 6.76 -2.79
CA HIS A 120 -14.61 7.91 -2.44
C HIS A 120 -16.02 7.56 -1.97
N ALA A 121 -16.27 6.32 -1.57
CA ALA A 121 -17.58 5.87 -1.16
C ALA A 121 -17.79 6.05 0.34
N GLU A 122 -18.00 7.28 0.79
CA GLU A 122 -18.47 7.60 2.14
C GLU A 122 -17.67 6.94 3.28
N ASN A 123 -16.39 6.69 3.06
CA ASN A 123 -15.52 6.08 4.06
C ASN A 123 -14.52 7.14 4.54
N PRO A 124 -14.69 7.67 5.77
CA PRO A 124 -13.83 8.74 6.27
C PRO A 124 -12.34 8.38 6.31
N GLU A 125 -12.02 7.13 6.65
CA GLU A 125 -10.60 6.72 6.71
C GLU A 125 -9.99 6.60 5.33
N ASN A 126 -10.75 6.08 4.36
CA ASN A 126 -10.28 6.03 2.98
C ASN A 126 -10.08 7.44 2.42
N GLU A 127 -11.00 8.35 2.69
CA GLU A 127 -10.88 9.74 2.27
C GLU A 127 -9.66 10.42 2.90
N LEU A 128 -9.38 10.14 4.16
CA LEU A 128 -8.19 10.66 4.82
C LEU A 128 -6.92 10.15 4.16
N CYS A 129 -6.85 8.86 3.85
CA CYS A 129 -5.71 8.28 3.14
C CYS A 129 -5.50 8.96 1.79
N ASP A 130 -6.60 9.21 1.06
CA ASP A 130 -6.56 9.92 -0.22
C ASP A 130 -6.00 11.33 -0.06
N ARG A 131 -6.49 12.08 0.93
CA ARG A 131 -5.98 13.43 1.21
C ARG A 131 -4.49 13.42 1.57
N MET A 132 -4.06 12.45 2.39
CA MET A 132 -2.64 12.33 2.75
C MET A 132 -1.79 12.01 1.52
N ALA A 133 -2.24 11.09 0.67
CA ALA A 133 -1.52 10.72 -0.54
C ALA A 133 -1.37 11.91 -1.48
N ASN A 134 -2.47 12.62 -1.76
CA ASN A 134 -2.45 13.79 -2.63
C ASN A 134 -1.64 14.93 -2.04
N GLY A 135 -1.79 15.19 -0.74
CA GLY A 135 -1.04 16.23 -0.06
C GLY A 135 0.46 15.99 -0.14
N CYS A 136 0.90 14.75 0.07
CA CYS A 136 2.31 14.40 -0.02
C CYS A 136 2.83 14.52 -1.47
N ALA A 137 2.04 14.14 -2.45
CA ALA A 137 2.43 14.23 -3.86
C ALA A 137 2.66 15.69 -4.30
N HIS A 138 1.89 16.63 -3.74
CA HIS A 138 2.05 18.06 -4.00
C HIS A 138 3.07 18.74 -3.10
N GLY A 139 3.62 18.02 -2.13
CA GLY A 139 4.50 18.60 -1.12
C GLY A 139 5.90 18.87 -1.62
N ALA A 140 6.71 19.47 -0.72
CA ALA A 140 8.10 19.81 -1.01
C ALA A 140 9.07 18.70 -0.59
N ASN A 141 8.68 17.83 0.31
CA ASN A 141 9.56 16.80 0.88
C ASN A 141 9.39 15.47 0.12
N LEU A 142 9.79 15.48 -1.15
CA LEU A 142 9.66 14.30 -2.00
C LEU A 142 10.93 13.45 -1.95
N MET A 143 10.73 12.15 -1.75
CA MET A 143 11.80 11.17 -1.72
C MET A 143 12.01 10.56 -3.11
N GLU A 144 13.09 9.84 -3.27
CA GLU A 144 13.34 9.06 -4.49
C GLU A 144 12.69 7.69 -4.37
N ASP A 145 11.95 7.30 -5.41
CA ASP A 145 11.45 5.93 -5.52
C ASP A 145 12.53 5.10 -6.21
N ILE A 146 13.43 4.56 -5.41
CA ILE A 146 14.68 3.97 -5.88
C ILE A 146 14.46 2.81 -6.84
N GLY A 147 13.45 2.01 -6.59
CA GLY A 147 13.16 0.83 -7.41
C GLY A 147 12.33 1.10 -8.66
N TYR A 148 11.85 2.34 -8.84
CA TYR A 148 11.04 2.64 -10.01
C TYR A 148 11.90 2.70 -11.28
N ARG A 149 11.44 1.98 -12.30
CA ARG A 149 12.10 1.98 -13.63
C ARG A 149 11.07 2.44 -14.66
N PRO A 150 11.30 3.61 -15.26
CA PRO A 150 10.41 4.13 -16.30
C PRO A 150 10.32 3.26 -17.53
#